data_d919863cf50f8649a76929a7e0130421
#
_entry.id   d919863cf50f8649a76929a7e0130421
#
_cell.length_a   1.000
_cell.length_b   1.000
_cell.length_c   1.000
_cell.angle_alpha   90.00
_cell.angle_beta   90.00
_cell.angle_gamma   90.00
#
_symmetry.space_group_name_H-M   'P 1'
#
loop_
_entity.id
_entity.type
_entity.pdbx_description
1 polymer ?
#
loop_
_entity_poly.entity_id
_entity_poly.type
_entity_poly.pdbx_seq_one_letter_code
_entity_poly.pdbx_strand_id
1 'polypeptide(L)'
;MTRGWAVQTGTATSAAGAFSAMQGXIRSGFERIQRKGRDVMALLYFQSYSSTNTASNFFQELLERTLSLASGLGKVAGVAVGARPDQVPDEILDMLERSSRERSIDVWIELGVQTMDPSGLDWLGRGHGTSEVIDALARSSRRRIFTCAHLISGIPGEKKGQLAASSLQLSDLGVDALKFHPLYVLTGTRLEALFRSGTFIPPEVEEYVHDVIEAIRSIPDRVILQRISADASPPELVSPSWISQKSMVLSLVQEGLKSLGARQGDLYPFR
;
A
#
# COMPACT_ATOMS: atom_id res chain seq x y z
N MET A 1 11.58 7.50 -11.12
CA MET A 1 11.10 7.22 -9.75
C MET A 1 9.98 8.19 -9.39
N THR A 2 8.74 7.73 -9.46
CA THR A 2 7.57 8.50 -9.04
C THR A 2 7.44 8.40 -7.51
N ARG A 3 7.56 9.53 -6.82
CA ARG A 3 7.29 9.58 -5.38
C ARG A 3 5.83 9.95 -5.17
N GLY A 4 5.03 8.98 -4.72
CA GLY A 4 3.63 9.22 -4.36
C GLY A 4 3.52 10.00 -3.04
N TRP A 5 2.54 10.89 -2.97
CA TRP A 5 2.20 11.64 -1.75
C TRP A 5 0.76 11.32 -1.37
N ALA A 6 0.56 11.01 -0.11
CA ALA A 6 -0.78 10.69 0.40
C ALA A 6 -1.53 11.98 0.72
N VAL A 7 -2.74 12.09 0.20
CA VAL A 7 -3.72 13.05 0.67
C VAL A 7 -4.49 12.37 1.81
N GLN A 8 -4.10 12.67 3.05
CA GLN A 8 -4.89 12.23 4.20
C GLN A 8 -6.08 13.16 4.34
N THR A 9 -7.27 12.66 4.01
CA THR A 9 -8.50 13.35 4.36
C THR A 9 -8.76 13.05 5.84
N GLY A 10 -8.48 14.02 6.70
CA GLY A 10 -8.82 13.92 8.12
C GLY A 10 -10.33 13.80 8.32
N THR A 11 -10.76 13.51 9.54
CA THR A 11 -12.17 13.45 9.93
C THR A 11 -12.84 14.83 9.76
N ALA A 12 -13.21 15.18 8.54
CA ALA A 12 -13.95 16.41 8.29
C ALA A 12 -15.43 16.16 8.56
N THR A 13 -16.02 16.98 9.38
CA THR A 13 -17.44 16.89 9.78
C THR A 13 -18.40 17.35 8.69
N SER A 14 -17.90 17.85 7.56
CA SER A 14 -18.71 18.28 6.42
C SER A 14 -17.94 18.10 5.10
N ALA A 15 -18.67 17.96 4.00
CA ALA A 15 -18.07 17.87 2.66
C ALA A 15 -17.20 19.10 2.33
N ALA A 16 -17.65 20.30 2.71
CA ALA A 16 -16.89 21.54 2.49
C ALA A 16 -15.55 21.53 3.25
N GLY A 17 -15.55 21.05 4.50
CA GLY A 17 -14.33 20.92 5.29
C GLY A 17 -13.36 19.89 4.68
N ALA A 18 -13.89 18.79 4.17
CA ALA A 18 -13.08 17.76 3.50
C ALA A 18 -12.39 18.34 2.25
N PHE A 19 -13.11 19.10 1.44
CA PHE A 19 -12.55 19.70 0.23
C PHE A 19 -11.48 20.77 0.56
N SER A 20 -11.70 21.57 1.58
CA SER A 20 -10.72 22.60 2.01
C SER A 20 -9.41 21.94 2.47
N ALA A 21 -9.52 20.91 3.32
CA ALA A 21 -8.35 20.16 3.79
C ALA A 21 -7.60 19.49 2.62
N MET A 22 -8.34 18.89 1.69
CA MET A 22 -7.78 18.28 0.49
C MET A 22 -7.00 19.31 -0.35
N GLN A 23 -7.55 20.49 -0.57
CA GLN A 23 -6.88 21.55 -1.33
C GLN A 23 -5.53 21.92 -0.70
N GLY A 24 -5.51 22.07 0.59
CA GLY A 24 -4.27 22.30 1.33
C GLY A 24 -3.21 21.22 1.07
N UNK A 25 -3.54 20.02 0.99
CA UNK A 25 -2.80 19.04 0.84
C UNK A 25 -2.26 18.98 -0.37
N ILE A 26 -3.01 19.08 -1.31
CA ILE A 26 -2.54 19.01 -2.71
C ILE A 26 -1.53 20.13 -3.02
N ARG A 27 -1.88 21.36 -2.67
CA ARG A 27 -1.00 22.51 -2.93
C ARG A 27 0.37 22.33 -2.26
N SER A 28 0.41 21.99 -0.99
CA SER A 28 1.68 21.79 -0.26
C SER A 28 2.47 20.61 -0.83
N GLY A 29 1.78 19.57 -1.31
CA GLY A 29 2.40 18.45 -2.02
C GLY A 29 3.10 18.90 -3.29
N PHE A 30 2.41 19.66 -4.13
CA PHE A 30 2.99 20.20 -5.37
C PHE A 30 4.15 21.16 -5.10
N GLU A 31 4.06 22.01 -4.10
CA GLU A 31 5.17 22.90 -3.71
C GLU A 31 6.43 22.10 -3.35
N ARG A 32 6.28 21.01 -2.59
CA ARG A 32 7.40 20.14 -2.23
C ARG A 32 8.01 19.43 -3.44
N ILE A 33 7.15 18.99 -4.38
CA ILE A 33 7.60 18.35 -5.62
C ILE A 33 8.38 19.34 -6.47
N GLN A 34 7.85 20.55 -6.65
CA GLN A 34 8.45 21.60 -7.50
C GLN A 34 9.83 22.03 -7.00
N ARG A 35 10.05 22.05 -5.68
CA ARG A 35 11.37 22.33 -5.10
C ARG A 35 12.44 21.30 -5.48
N LYS A 36 12.04 20.11 -5.94
CA LYS A 36 12.95 19.00 -6.26
C LYS A 36 13.30 18.86 -7.74
N GLY A 37 12.69 19.65 -8.61
CA GLY A 37 12.99 19.64 -10.05
C GLY A 37 11.77 19.83 -10.95
N ARG A 38 12.00 20.23 -12.18
CA ARG A 38 10.95 20.67 -13.11
C ARG A 38 10.18 19.55 -13.82
N ASP A 39 10.71 18.33 -13.85
CA ASP A 39 10.12 17.20 -14.60
C ASP A 39 9.55 16.11 -13.69
N VAL A 40 8.95 16.51 -12.58
CA VAL A 40 8.33 15.56 -11.65
C VAL A 40 6.82 15.51 -11.90
N MET A 41 6.28 14.30 -12.03
CA MET A 41 4.84 14.06 -12.12
C MET A 41 4.31 13.58 -10.78
N ALA A 42 3.10 14.04 -10.42
CA ALA A 42 2.44 13.67 -9.17
C ALA A 42 1.57 12.42 -9.34
N LEU A 43 1.67 11.49 -8.40
CA LEU A 43 0.68 10.43 -8.21
C LEU A 43 -0.19 10.85 -7.02
N LEU A 44 -1.48 11.07 -7.25
CA LEU A 44 -2.44 11.49 -6.22
C LEU A 44 -2.89 10.26 -5.44
N TYR A 45 -2.77 10.29 -4.11
CA TYR A 45 -3.04 9.11 -3.30
C TYR A 45 -4.18 9.35 -2.30
N PHE A 46 -5.27 8.62 -2.48
CA PHE A 46 -6.42 8.60 -1.57
C PHE A 46 -6.21 7.44 -0.60
N GLN A 47 -5.91 7.75 0.67
CA GLN A 47 -5.44 6.74 1.63
C GLN A 47 -6.27 6.60 2.91
N SER A 48 -7.30 7.39 3.15
CA SER A 48 -8.05 7.34 4.42
C SER A 48 -8.84 6.03 4.56
N TYR A 49 -8.35 5.13 5.43
CA TYR A 49 -9.00 3.81 5.72
C TYR A 49 -9.28 3.04 4.43
N SER A 50 -10.56 2.87 4.07
CA SER A 50 -10.98 2.43 2.75
C SER A 50 -11.61 3.64 2.05
N SER A 51 -10.88 4.25 1.14
CA SER A 51 -11.31 5.49 0.46
C SER A 51 -12.54 5.24 -0.41
N THR A 52 -12.80 3.98 -0.74
CA THR A 52 -13.95 3.54 -1.52
C THR A 52 -15.19 3.26 -0.67
N ASN A 53 -15.07 3.26 0.67
CA ASN A 53 -16.21 3.03 1.58
C ASN A 53 -16.98 4.35 1.81
N THR A 54 -17.56 4.87 0.74
CA THR A 54 -18.33 6.11 0.74
C THR A 54 -19.35 6.08 -0.40
N ALA A 55 -20.30 7.00 -0.39
CA ALA A 55 -21.26 7.12 -1.48
C ALA A 55 -20.52 7.40 -2.81
N SER A 56 -20.89 6.70 -3.87
CA SER A 56 -20.20 6.77 -5.17
C SER A 56 -20.21 8.21 -5.74
N ASN A 57 -21.31 8.94 -5.58
CA ASN A 57 -21.40 10.34 -6.04
C ASN A 57 -20.42 11.26 -5.28
N PHE A 58 -20.26 11.04 -3.98
CA PHE A 58 -19.30 11.80 -3.18
C PHE A 58 -17.85 11.49 -3.61
N PHE A 59 -17.55 10.21 -3.82
CA PHE A 59 -16.22 9.81 -4.30
C PHE A 59 -15.94 10.43 -5.68
N GLN A 60 -16.94 10.43 -6.57
CA GLN A 60 -16.82 11.03 -7.90
C GLN A 60 -16.48 12.52 -7.80
N GLU A 61 -17.24 13.26 -7.01
CA GLU A 61 -17.01 14.70 -6.81
C GLU A 61 -15.62 14.96 -6.25
N LEU A 62 -15.20 14.16 -5.26
CA LEU A 62 -13.88 14.26 -4.63
C LEU A 62 -12.76 14.02 -5.67
N LEU A 63 -12.89 12.96 -6.46
CA LEU A 63 -11.92 12.58 -7.50
C LEU A 63 -11.79 13.69 -8.55
N GLU A 64 -12.92 14.16 -9.09
CA GLU A 64 -12.95 15.19 -10.13
C GLU A 64 -12.34 16.52 -9.65
N ARG A 65 -12.71 16.96 -8.46
CA ARG A 65 -12.16 18.19 -7.88
C ARG A 65 -10.66 18.06 -7.61
N THR A 66 -10.23 16.88 -7.12
CA THR A 66 -8.82 16.60 -6.86
C THR A 66 -8.00 16.65 -8.16
N LEU A 67 -8.48 15.95 -9.19
CA LEU A 67 -7.81 15.90 -10.49
C LEU A 67 -7.76 17.29 -11.15
N SER A 68 -8.87 18.02 -11.10
CA SER A 68 -8.96 19.36 -11.69
C SER A 68 -7.96 20.31 -11.01
N LEU A 69 -7.94 20.33 -9.67
CA LEU A 69 -7.00 21.17 -8.92
C LEU A 69 -5.55 20.78 -9.22
N ALA A 70 -5.24 19.48 -9.17
CA ALA A 70 -3.88 18.98 -9.35
C ALA A 70 -3.35 19.29 -10.76
N SER A 71 -4.20 19.13 -11.79
CA SER A 71 -3.83 19.43 -13.19
C SER A 71 -3.52 20.92 -13.40
N GLY A 72 -4.14 21.80 -12.62
CA GLY A 72 -3.83 23.23 -12.62
C GLY A 72 -2.52 23.59 -11.91
N LEU A 73 -1.97 22.67 -11.12
CA LEU A 73 -0.73 22.90 -10.36
C LEU A 73 0.50 22.24 -11.01
N GLY A 74 0.30 21.19 -11.80
CA GLY A 74 1.41 20.49 -12.44
C GLY A 74 1.00 19.19 -13.13
N LYS A 75 1.99 18.44 -13.60
CA LYS A 75 1.74 17.17 -14.30
C LYS A 75 1.25 16.09 -13.31
N VAL A 76 0.16 15.44 -13.65
CA VAL A 76 -0.40 14.30 -12.90
C VAL A 76 -0.13 13.02 -13.66
N ALA A 77 0.60 12.09 -13.06
CA ALA A 77 0.88 10.77 -13.63
C ALA A 77 -0.31 9.82 -13.43
N GLY A 78 -1.00 9.96 -12.30
CA GLY A 78 -2.07 9.03 -11.98
C GLY A 78 -2.72 9.25 -10.62
N VAL A 79 -3.58 8.31 -10.29
CA VAL A 79 -4.31 8.25 -9.03
C VAL A 79 -4.10 6.87 -8.39
N ALA A 80 -3.85 6.84 -7.09
CA ALA A 80 -3.84 5.60 -6.31
C ALA A 80 -4.91 5.70 -5.22
N VAL A 81 -5.71 4.64 -5.07
CA VAL A 81 -6.85 4.62 -4.13
C VAL A 81 -6.69 3.42 -3.19
N GLY A 82 -6.50 3.71 -1.91
CA GLY A 82 -6.41 2.68 -0.87
C GLY A 82 -7.79 2.14 -0.51
N ALA A 83 -7.93 0.82 -0.49
CA ALA A 83 -9.20 0.15 -0.21
C ALA A 83 -9.01 -1.18 0.52
N ARG A 84 -10.00 -1.58 1.28
CA ARG A 84 -10.13 -2.97 1.72
C ARG A 84 -10.65 -3.80 0.53
N PRO A 85 -10.22 -5.06 0.40
CA PRO A 85 -10.66 -5.89 -0.74
C PRO A 85 -12.18 -6.03 -0.86
N ASP A 86 -12.90 -6.12 0.28
CA ASP A 86 -14.36 -6.23 0.32
C ASP A 86 -15.09 -4.90 0.07
N GLN A 87 -14.35 -3.80 -0.08
CA GLN A 87 -14.93 -2.46 -0.21
C GLN A 87 -14.48 -1.77 -1.51
N VAL A 88 -14.54 -2.51 -2.60
CA VAL A 88 -14.21 -2.00 -3.94
C VAL A 88 -15.44 -2.20 -4.84
N PRO A 89 -16.47 -1.31 -4.76
CA PRO A 89 -17.67 -1.48 -5.58
C PRO A 89 -17.41 -1.23 -7.07
N ASP A 90 -18.17 -1.91 -7.91
CA ASP A 90 -18.02 -1.82 -9.38
C ASP A 90 -18.23 -0.39 -9.88
N GLU A 91 -19.15 0.36 -9.29
CA GLU A 91 -19.40 1.75 -9.69
C GLU A 91 -18.14 2.62 -9.53
N ILE A 92 -17.35 2.37 -8.47
CA ILE A 92 -16.09 3.10 -8.24
C ILE A 92 -15.02 2.64 -9.24
N LEU A 93 -14.94 1.34 -9.52
CA LEU A 93 -14.00 0.83 -10.53
C LEU A 93 -14.33 1.41 -11.93
N ASP A 94 -15.61 1.44 -12.30
CA ASP A 94 -16.06 2.01 -13.59
C ASP A 94 -15.70 3.49 -13.69
N MET A 95 -15.87 4.23 -12.62
CA MET A 95 -15.54 5.65 -12.52
C MET A 95 -14.01 5.87 -12.67
N LEU A 96 -13.23 5.05 -11.99
CA LEU A 96 -11.77 5.11 -12.06
C LEU A 96 -11.26 4.75 -13.47
N GLU A 97 -11.83 3.72 -14.09
CA GLU A 97 -11.53 3.35 -15.49
C GLU A 97 -11.85 4.51 -16.45
N ARG A 98 -13.01 5.13 -16.28
CA ARG A 98 -13.40 6.30 -17.09
C ARG A 98 -12.40 7.44 -16.93
N SER A 99 -12.02 7.77 -15.68
CA SER A 99 -11.05 8.83 -15.40
C SER A 99 -9.69 8.53 -16.04
N SER A 100 -9.25 7.27 -15.99
CA SER A 100 -8.01 6.82 -16.63
C SER A 100 -8.03 7.11 -18.13
N ARG A 101 -9.11 6.70 -18.80
CA ARG A 101 -9.26 6.88 -20.25
C ARG A 101 -9.36 8.35 -20.66
N GLU A 102 -10.23 9.11 -19.99
CA GLU A 102 -10.51 10.50 -20.36
C GLU A 102 -9.33 11.43 -20.16
N ARG A 103 -8.51 11.13 -19.13
CA ARG A 103 -7.39 12.00 -18.75
C ARG A 103 -6.02 11.43 -19.14
N SER A 104 -5.98 10.21 -19.66
CA SER A 104 -4.74 9.48 -20.02
C SER A 104 -3.78 9.40 -18.84
N ILE A 105 -4.30 8.98 -17.68
CA ILE A 105 -3.53 8.82 -16.44
C ILE A 105 -3.60 7.38 -15.93
N ASP A 106 -2.57 6.97 -15.20
CA ASP A 106 -2.57 5.67 -14.54
C ASP A 106 -3.52 5.66 -13.34
N VAL A 107 -4.23 4.55 -13.16
CA VAL A 107 -5.07 4.36 -11.97
C VAL A 107 -4.63 3.08 -11.26
N TRP A 108 -4.44 3.19 -9.96
CA TRP A 108 -4.02 2.12 -9.07
C TRP A 108 -5.08 1.90 -7.98
N ILE A 109 -5.45 0.65 -7.74
CA ILE A 109 -6.16 0.24 -6.52
C ILE A 109 -5.12 -0.40 -5.59
N GLU A 110 -4.97 0.15 -4.40
CA GLU A 110 -4.06 -0.36 -3.39
C GLU A 110 -4.86 -1.14 -2.33
N LEU A 111 -4.79 -2.45 -2.40
CA LEU A 111 -5.58 -3.35 -1.56
C LEU A 111 -4.85 -3.67 -0.26
N GLY A 112 -5.50 -3.41 0.86
CA GLY A 112 -5.01 -3.81 2.19
C GLY A 112 -5.23 -5.30 2.43
N VAL A 113 -4.53 -6.14 1.70
CA VAL A 113 -4.63 -7.61 1.77
C VAL A 113 -4.11 -8.13 3.11
N GLN A 114 -2.97 -7.64 3.52
CA GLN A 114 -2.22 -7.96 4.75
C GLN A 114 -1.55 -9.34 4.70
N THR A 115 -2.29 -10.39 4.39
CA THR A 115 -1.79 -11.77 4.23
C THR A 115 -2.80 -12.58 3.43
N MET A 116 -2.33 -13.69 2.84
CA MET A 116 -3.21 -14.69 2.21
C MET A 116 -3.44 -15.89 3.14
N ASP A 117 -3.00 -15.81 4.41
CA ASP A 117 -3.30 -16.83 5.42
C ASP A 117 -4.60 -16.46 6.15
N PRO A 118 -5.66 -17.29 6.09
CA PRO A 118 -6.91 -16.98 6.80
C PRO A 118 -6.73 -16.79 8.31
N SER A 119 -5.83 -17.56 8.95
CA SER A 119 -5.60 -17.41 10.40
C SER A 119 -4.93 -16.06 10.72
N GLY A 120 -4.06 -15.57 9.85
CA GLY A 120 -3.47 -14.25 9.98
C GLY A 120 -4.51 -13.14 9.84
N LEU A 121 -5.43 -13.26 8.87
CA LEU A 121 -6.54 -12.31 8.70
C LEU A 121 -7.44 -12.27 9.91
N ASP A 122 -7.77 -13.44 10.49
CA ASP A 122 -8.58 -13.55 11.71
C ASP A 122 -7.88 -12.90 12.90
N TRP A 123 -6.57 -13.17 13.07
CA TRP A 123 -5.78 -12.57 14.15
C TRP A 123 -5.77 -11.04 14.05
N LEU A 124 -5.61 -10.51 12.83
CA LEU A 124 -5.63 -9.06 12.56
C LEU A 124 -7.04 -8.46 12.70
N GLY A 125 -8.10 -9.27 12.75
CA GLY A 125 -9.48 -8.80 12.79
C GLY A 125 -9.90 -8.08 11.51
N ARG A 126 -9.48 -8.59 10.34
CA ARG A 126 -9.66 -7.85 9.09
C ARG A 126 -11.10 -7.79 8.57
N GLY A 127 -11.93 -8.76 8.84
CA GLY A 127 -13.33 -8.77 8.38
C GLY A 127 -13.50 -8.97 6.87
N HIS A 128 -12.44 -9.45 6.18
CA HIS A 128 -12.49 -9.94 4.79
C HIS A 128 -11.60 -11.17 4.70
N GLY A 129 -11.87 -12.04 3.75
CA GLY A 129 -11.07 -13.23 3.50
C GLY A 129 -10.32 -13.15 2.17
N THR A 130 -9.71 -14.25 1.80
CA THR A 130 -8.96 -14.36 0.54
C THR A 130 -9.87 -14.32 -0.69
N SER A 131 -11.13 -14.74 -0.56
CA SER A 131 -12.13 -14.67 -1.64
C SER A 131 -12.36 -13.23 -2.11
N GLU A 132 -12.46 -12.29 -1.16
CA GLU A 132 -12.66 -10.88 -1.48
C GLU A 132 -11.42 -10.29 -2.16
N VAL A 133 -10.23 -10.76 -1.79
CA VAL A 133 -8.98 -10.35 -2.45
C VAL A 133 -8.99 -10.81 -3.91
N ILE A 134 -9.29 -12.08 -4.15
CA ILE A 134 -9.32 -12.68 -5.50
C ILE A 134 -10.35 -11.94 -6.38
N ASP A 135 -11.55 -11.70 -5.83
CA ASP A 135 -12.60 -11.00 -6.55
C ASP A 135 -12.20 -9.55 -6.90
N ALA A 136 -11.64 -8.82 -5.94
CA ALA A 136 -11.20 -7.42 -6.17
C ALA A 136 -10.12 -7.35 -7.25
N LEU A 137 -9.13 -8.25 -7.22
CA LEU A 137 -8.07 -8.32 -8.23
C LEU A 137 -8.68 -8.60 -9.62
N ALA A 138 -9.56 -9.61 -9.72
CA ALA A 138 -10.18 -10.00 -10.99
C ALA A 138 -11.04 -8.87 -11.58
N ARG A 139 -11.80 -8.15 -10.75
CA ARG A 139 -12.64 -7.04 -11.23
C ARG A 139 -11.80 -5.82 -11.65
N SER A 140 -10.71 -5.54 -10.95
CA SER A 140 -9.79 -4.45 -11.31
C SER A 140 -9.07 -4.75 -12.63
N SER A 141 -8.58 -5.98 -12.80
CA SER A 141 -7.87 -6.41 -14.01
C SER A 141 -8.74 -6.30 -15.26
N ARG A 142 -10.04 -6.64 -15.18
CA ARG A 142 -10.97 -6.52 -16.31
C ARG A 142 -11.12 -5.06 -16.79
N ARG A 143 -10.87 -4.09 -15.90
CA ARG A 143 -10.96 -2.66 -16.18
C ARG A 143 -9.60 -2.01 -16.47
N ARG A 144 -8.54 -2.80 -16.60
CA ARG A 144 -7.17 -2.31 -16.81
C ARG A 144 -6.72 -1.32 -15.72
N ILE A 145 -7.21 -1.52 -14.49
CA ILE A 145 -6.78 -0.77 -13.32
C ILE A 145 -5.62 -1.54 -12.69
N PHE A 146 -4.49 -0.88 -12.52
CA PHE A 146 -3.34 -1.47 -11.86
C PHE A 146 -3.66 -1.77 -10.39
N THR A 147 -3.15 -2.88 -9.89
CA THR A 147 -3.40 -3.34 -8.52
C THR A 147 -2.09 -3.41 -7.73
N CYS A 148 -2.15 -2.96 -6.48
CA CYS A 148 -1.04 -3.10 -5.55
C CYS A 148 -1.55 -3.73 -4.26
N ALA A 149 -0.94 -4.84 -3.83
CA ALA A 149 -1.31 -5.49 -2.58
C ALA A 149 -0.35 -5.11 -1.46
N HIS A 150 -0.91 -4.71 -0.31
CA HIS A 150 -0.14 -4.44 0.90
C HIS A 150 -0.10 -5.72 1.74
N LEU A 151 1.09 -6.18 2.10
CA LEU A 151 1.33 -7.37 2.91
C LEU A 151 2.10 -7.00 4.18
N ILE A 152 1.80 -7.72 5.26
CA ILE A 152 2.44 -7.56 6.56
C ILE A 152 3.25 -8.83 6.88
N SER A 153 4.51 -8.65 7.28
CA SER A 153 5.34 -9.72 7.85
C SER A 153 5.33 -9.63 9.37
N GLY A 154 5.37 -10.77 10.02
CA GLY A 154 5.44 -10.86 11.49
C GLY A 154 4.10 -11.00 12.18
N ILE A 155 3.06 -11.45 11.48
CA ILE A 155 1.73 -11.69 12.07
C ILE A 155 1.83 -12.95 12.95
N PRO A 156 1.43 -12.86 14.24
CA PRO A 156 1.50 -14.01 15.13
C PRO A 156 0.68 -15.22 14.64
N GLY A 157 1.28 -16.40 14.76
CA GLY A 157 0.66 -17.65 14.33
C GLY A 157 0.95 -18.02 12.88
N GLU A 158 1.44 -17.11 12.07
CA GLU A 158 1.82 -17.43 10.70
C GLU A 158 3.10 -18.28 10.66
N LYS A 159 3.21 -19.10 9.64
CA LYS A 159 4.40 -19.92 9.41
C LYS A 159 5.54 -19.07 8.84
N LYS A 160 6.77 -19.47 9.10
CA LYS A 160 7.94 -18.87 8.44
C LYS A 160 7.77 -18.96 6.92
N GLY A 161 8.12 -17.88 6.23
CA GLY A 161 7.96 -17.80 4.77
C GLY A 161 6.56 -17.41 4.31
N GLN A 162 5.64 -17.04 5.23
CA GLN A 162 4.28 -16.68 4.84
C GLN A 162 4.24 -15.44 3.94
N LEU A 163 5.13 -14.47 4.15
CA LEU A 163 5.22 -13.29 3.28
C LEU A 163 5.53 -13.73 1.83
N ALA A 164 6.48 -14.65 1.65
CA ALA A 164 6.83 -15.19 0.32
C ALA A 164 5.66 -15.96 -0.29
N ALA A 165 5.00 -16.82 0.52
CA ALA A 165 3.84 -17.61 0.05
C ALA A 165 2.68 -16.70 -0.40
N SER A 166 2.36 -15.67 0.38
CA SER A 166 1.31 -14.69 0.04
C SER A 166 1.69 -13.89 -1.21
N SER A 167 2.97 -13.50 -1.32
CA SER A 167 3.48 -12.75 -2.48
C SER A 167 3.40 -13.57 -3.77
N LEU A 168 3.79 -14.84 -3.71
CA LEU A 168 3.70 -15.78 -4.84
C LEU A 168 2.24 -15.93 -5.27
N GLN A 169 1.35 -16.24 -4.33
CA GLN A 169 -0.08 -16.42 -4.63
C GLN A 169 -0.69 -15.18 -5.29
N LEU A 170 -0.38 -13.98 -4.79
CA LEU A 170 -0.87 -12.72 -5.37
C LEU A 170 -0.27 -12.49 -6.76
N SER A 171 0.99 -12.85 -6.96
CA SER A 171 1.63 -12.76 -8.29
C SER A 171 0.91 -13.66 -9.30
N ASP A 172 0.58 -14.90 -8.91
CA ASP A 172 -0.14 -15.83 -9.76
C ASP A 172 -1.58 -15.35 -10.06
N LEU A 173 -2.17 -14.58 -9.14
CA LEU A 173 -3.48 -13.94 -9.34
C LEU A 173 -3.40 -12.66 -10.19
N GLY A 174 -2.20 -12.27 -10.62
CA GLY A 174 -2.01 -11.16 -11.55
C GLY A 174 -1.85 -9.78 -10.94
N VAL A 175 -1.46 -9.69 -9.66
CA VAL A 175 -1.17 -8.39 -9.04
C VAL A 175 -0.03 -7.67 -9.79
N ASP A 176 -0.13 -6.36 -9.95
CA ASP A 176 0.90 -5.57 -10.64
C ASP A 176 2.02 -5.13 -9.70
N ALA A 177 1.71 -4.92 -8.41
CA ALA A 177 2.69 -4.41 -7.46
C ALA A 177 2.44 -4.95 -6.05
N LEU A 178 3.51 -4.94 -5.24
CA LEU A 178 3.46 -5.32 -3.83
C LEU A 178 4.10 -4.22 -2.96
N LYS A 179 3.57 -4.09 -1.74
CA LYS A 179 4.15 -3.29 -0.67
C LYS A 179 4.27 -4.15 0.57
N PHE A 180 5.46 -4.20 1.14
CA PHE A 180 5.73 -4.98 2.36
C PHE A 180 5.86 -4.05 3.56
N HIS A 181 5.30 -4.47 4.67
CA HIS A 181 5.39 -3.80 5.96
C HIS A 181 5.71 -4.84 7.05
N PRO A 182 6.61 -4.54 7.96
CA PRO A 182 6.67 -5.33 9.20
C PRO A 182 5.47 -5.01 10.09
N LEU A 183 5.06 -5.94 10.93
CA LEU A 183 4.10 -5.65 12.00
C LEU A 183 4.84 -4.88 13.10
N TYR A 184 4.31 -3.72 13.50
CA TYR A 184 4.94 -2.86 14.51
C TYR A 184 3.90 -2.24 15.43
N VAL A 185 4.34 -1.82 16.60
CA VAL A 185 3.48 -1.36 17.70
C VAL A 185 3.39 0.17 17.70
N LEU A 186 2.16 0.66 17.64
CA LEU A 186 1.86 2.10 17.78
C LEU A 186 1.15 2.37 19.10
N THR A 187 1.38 3.55 19.64
CA THR A 187 0.72 4.05 20.85
C THR A 187 -0.80 4.01 20.70
N GLY A 188 -1.50 3.58 21.74
CA GLY A 188 -2.95 3.56 21.80
C GLY A 188 -3.63 2.40 21.07
N THR A 189 -2.84 1.44 20.56
CA THR A 189 -3.41 0.30 19.82
C THR A 189 -3.58 -0.92 20.71
N ARG A 190 -4.46 -1.85 20.29
CA ARG A 190 -4.58 -3.18 20.91
C ARG A 190 -3.22 -3.90 20.94
N LEU A 191 -2.42 -3.71 19.87
CA LEU A 191 -1.10 -4.34 19.76
C LEU A 191 -0.13 -3.82 20.85
N GLU A 192 -0.25 -2.55 21.24
CA GLU A 192 0.54 -2.01 22.34
C GLU A 192 0.24 -2.74 23.65
N ALA A 193 -1.04 -3.03 23.94
CA ALA A 193 -1.41 -3.76 25.14
C ALA A 193 -0.81 -5.18 25.15
N LEU A 194 -0.85 -5.88 24.00
CA LEU A 194 -0.24 -7.21 23.85
C LEU A 194 1.28 -7.16 24.01
N PHE A 195 1.91 -6.13 23.48
CA PHE A 195 3.37 -5.93 23.61
C PHE A 195 3.76 -5.67 25.06
N ARG A 196 3.03 -4.78 25.75
CA ARG A 196 3.33 -4.44 27.15
C ARG A 196 3.10 -5.62 28.10
N SER A 197 2.16 -6.52 27.78
CA SER A 197 1.92 -7.76 28.55
C SER A 197 2.92 -8.88 28.21
N GLY A 198 3.80 -8.69 27.23
CA GLY A 198 4.72 -9.73 26.78
C GLY A 198 4.08 -10.81 25.92
N THR A 199 2.80 -10.64 25.53
CA THR A 199 2.09 -11.61 24.69
C THR A 199 2.46 -11.50 23.22
N PHE A 200 2.95 -10.33 22.79
CA PHE A 200 3.42 -10.09 21.44
C PHE A 200 4.84 -9.52 21.47
N ILE A 201 5.70 -10.06 20.63
CA ILE A 201 7.06 -9.56 20.42
C ILE A 201 7.16 -9.22 18.94
N PRO A 202 7.45 -7.95 18.58
CA PRO A 202 7.58 -7.58 17.17
C PRO A 202 8.83 -8.21 16.56
N PRO A 203 8.87 -8.42 15.24
CA PRO A 203 10.02 -9.05 14.58
C PRO A 203 11.30 -8.23 14.73
N GLU A 204 12.43 -8.90 14.82
CA GLU A 204 13.74 -8.27 14.71
C GLU A 204 14.01 -7.89 13.24
N VAL A 205 14.91 -6.94 13.03
CA VAL A 205 15.18 -6.44 11.66
C VAL A 205 15.72 -7.54 10.76
N GLU A 206 16.53 -8.45 11.30
CA GLU A 206 17.09 -9.57 10.54
C GLU A 206 16.01 -10.53 10.07
N GLU A 207 15.02 -10.81 10.91
CA GLU A 207 13.88 -11.66 10.56
C GLU A 207 13.06 -11.02 9.43
N TYR A 208 12.76 -9.74 9.56
CA TYR A 208 12.02 -9.00 8.54
C TYR A 208 12.79 -8.96 7.22
N VAL A 209 14.09 -8.65 7.26
CA VAL A 209 14.95 -8.60 6.06
C VAL A 209 14.98 -9.96 5.36
N HIS A 210 15.09 -11.03 6.13
CA HIS A 210 15.05 -12.40 5.58
C HIS A 210 13.72 -12.67 4.86
N ASP A 211 12.59 -12.37 5.50
CA ASP A 211 11.25 -12.54 4.91
C ASP A 211 11.11 -11.76 3.60
N VAL A 212 11.59 -10.51 3.58
CA VAL A 212 11.52 -9.65 2.38
C VAL A 212 12.38 -10.22 1.25
N ILE A 213 13.59 -10.70 1.56
CA ILE A 213 14.48 -11.30 0.55
C ILE A 213 13.81 -12.55 -0.07
N GLU A 214 13.25 -13.43 0.76
CA GLU A 214 12.58 -14.63 0.27
C GLU A 214 11.35 -14.28 -0.58
N ALA A 215 10.58 -13.26 -0.17
CA ALA A 215 9.44 -12.78 -0.94
C ALA A 215 9.89 -12.22 -2.30
N ILE A 216 10.94 -11.39 -2.33
CA ILE A 216 11.49 -10.84 -3.58
C ILE A 216 11.92 -11.97 -4.53
N ARG A 217 12.59 -12.98 -4.03
CA ARG A 217 13.07 -14.12 -4.81
C ARG A 217 11.93 -14.97 -5.39
N SER A 218 10.78 -14.97 -4.70
CA SER A 218 9.63 -15.83 -5.04
C SER A 218 8.65 -15.20 -6.04
N ILE A 219 8.79 -13.92 -6.39
CA ILE A 219 7.83 -13.20 -7.26
C ILE A 219 8.47 -12.91 -8.64
N PRO A 220 7.69 -12.97 -9.73
CA PRO A 220 8.27 -12.75 -11.07
C PRO A 220 8.70 -11.30 -11.28
N ASP A 221 9.63 -11.10 -12.24
CA ASP A 221 10.23 -9.81 -12.57
C ASP A 221 9.19 -8.72 -12.95
N ARG A 222 8.01 -9.13 -13.44
CA ARG A 222 6.94 -8.19 -13.82
C ARG A 222 6.28 -7.50 -12.63
N VAL A 223 6.38 -8.06 -11.42
CA VAL A 223 5.72 -7.48 -10.23
C VAL A 223 6.59 -6.36 -9.66
N ILE A 224 6.01 -5.18 -9.54
CA ILE A 224 6.70 -3.99 -9.05
C ILE A 224 6.75 -4.01 -7.52
N LEU A 225 7.91 -3.83 -6.94
CA LEU A 225 8.05 -3.61 -5.50
C LEU A 225 8.01 -2.10 -5.22
N GLN A 226 6.85 -1.62 -4.75
CA GLN A 226 6.65 -0.20 -4.49
C GLN A 226 7.20 0.24 -3.14
N ARG A 227 7.24 -0.67 -2.16
CA ARG A 227 7.73 -0.39 -0.82
C ARG A 227 8.13 -1.68 -0.09
N ILE A 228 9.23 -1.61 0.67
CA ILE A 228 9.71 -2.71 1.51
C ILE A 228 10.01 -2.25 2.94
N SER A 229 9.37 -1.18 3.40
CA SER A 229 9.59 -0.64 4.75
C SER A 229 8.33 0.07 5.23
N ALA A 230 8.22 0.25 6.53
CA ALA A 230 7.14 1.02 7.14
C ALA A 230 7.53 2.50 7.28
N ASP A 231 6.58 3.32 7.69
CA ASP A 231 6.76 4.75 7.91
C ASP A 231 6.13 5.14 9.25
N ALA A 232 6.88 4.92 10.33
CA ALA A 232 6.45 5.31 11.67
C ALA A 232 7.65 5.82 12.46
N SER A 233 7.41 6.76 13.35
CA SER A 233 8.46 7.37 14.17
C SER A 233 7.88 7.78 15.53
N PRO A 234 8.75 7.98 16.53
CA PRO A 234 8.28 8.53 17.81
C PRO A 234 7.61 9.89 17.62
N PRO A 235 6.63 10.26 18.46
CA PRO A 235 6.20 9.51 19.66
C PRO A 235 5.16 8.39 19.39
N GLU A 236 4.70 8.21 18.17
CA GLU A 236 3.67 7.23 17.84
C GLU A 236 4.24 5.81 17.82
N LEU A 237 5.47 5.63 17.36
CA LEU A 237 6.12 4.31 17.29
C LEU A 237 6.61 3.87 18.68
N VAL A 238 6.09 2.74 19.16
CA VAL A 238 6.48 2.13 20.44
C VAL A 238 7.60 1.10 20.21
N SER A 239 7.44 0.20 19.24
CA SER A 239 8.39 -0.91 18.97
C SER A 239 8.14 -1.55 17.62
N PRO A 240 9.18 -2.07 16.97
CA PRO A 240 10.59 -1.92 17.27
C PRO A 240 11.15 -0.60 16.72
N SER A 241 12.24 -0.11 17.30
CA SER A 241 12.82 1.19 16.95
C SER A 241 13.37 1.27 15.53
N TRP A 242 13.78 0.13 14.96
CA TRP A 242 14.36 0.08 13.61
C TRP A 242 13.34 0.48 12.50
N ILE A 243 12.05 0.49 12.79
CA ILE A 243 11.00 0.93 11.83
C ILE A 243 11.29 2.33 11.28
N SER A 244 11.83 3.22 12.12
CA SER A 244 12.16 4.59 11.70
C SER A 244 13.39 4.67 10.78
N GLN A 245 14.11 3.58 10.59
CA GLN A 245 15.39 3.52 9.87
C GLN A 245 15.25 2.90 8.47
N LYS A 246 14.39 3.49 7.62
CA LYS A 246 14.05 2.95 6.28
C LYS A 246 15.27 2.69 5.40
N SER A 247 16.26 3.59 5.43
CA SER A 247 17.46 3.44 4.60
C SER A 247 18.29 2.23 5.05
N MET A 248 18.35 1.97 6.35
CA MET A 248 19.03 0.79 6.88
C MET A 248 18.34 -0.50 6.37
N VAL A 249 17.01 -0.60 6.47
CA VAL A 249 16.27 -1.77 5.97
C VAL A 249 16.55 -1.99 4.49
N LEU A 250 16.50 -0.92 3.68
CA LEU A 250 16.77 -1.02 2.24
C LEU A 250 18.18 -1.52 1.96
N SER A 251 19.19 -1.00 2.68
CA SER A 251 20.59 -1.43 2.55
C SER A 251 20.75 -2.90 2.91
N LEU A 252 20.15 -3.33 4.04
CA LEU A 252 20.25 -4.73 4.48
C LEU A 252 19.63 -5.70 3.45
N VAL A 253 18.49 -5.35 2.86
CA VAL A 253 17.86 -6.18 1.81
C VAL A 253 18.77 -6.23 0.56
N GLN A 254 19.33 -5.10 0.14
CA GLN A 254 20.22 -5.05 -1.03
C GLN A 254 21.50 -5.86 -0.80
N GLU A 255 22.12 -5.72 0.38
CA GLU A 255 23.32 -6.47 0.75
C GLU A 255 23.04 -7.96 0.86
N GLY A 256 21.88 -8.34 1.44
CA GLY A 256 21.46 -9.71 1.55
C GLY A 256 21.26 -10.38 0.18
N LEU A 257 20.55 -9.71 -0.74
CA LEU A 257 20.39 -10.21 -2.12
C LEU A 257 21.76 -10.36 -2.81
N LYS A 258 22.63 -9.36 -2.67
CA LYS A 258 23.97 -9.39 -3.27
C LYS A 258 24.82 -10.53 -2.69
N SER A 259 24.82 -10.73 -1.39
CA SER A 259 25.61 -11.80 -0.75
C SER A 259 25.17 -13.19 -1.15
N LEU A 260 23.88 -13.35 -1.46
CA LEU A 260 23.31 -14.62 -1.96
C LEU A 260 23.48 -14.80 -3.48
N GLY A 261 23.96 -13.78 -4.20
CA GLY A 261 23.94 -13.77 -5.66
C GLY A 261 22.53 -13.87 -6.22
N ALA A 262 21.53 -13.40 -5.45
CA ALA A 262 20.12 -13.58 -5.72
C ALA A 262 19.50 -12.32 -6.37
N ARG A 263 18.38 -12.53 -7.03
CA ARG A 263 17.60 -11.46 -7.66
C ARG A 263 16.12 -11.76 -7.61
N GLN A 264 15.31 -10.77 -7.93
CA GLN A 264 13.85 -10.96 -8.03
C GLN A 264 13.56 -12.12 -8.99
N GLY A 265 12.71 -13.03 -8.56
CA GLY A 265 12.21 -14.13 -9.36
C GLY A 265 13.17 -15.32 -9.54
N ASP A 266 14.32 -15.35 -8.85
CA ASP A 266 15.23 -16.50 -9.01
C ASP A 266 14.68 -17.81 -8.39
N LEU A 267 13.70 -17.70 -7.50
CA LEU A 267 12.96 -18.85 -6.95
C LEU A 267 11.53 -18.96 -7.51
N TYR A 268 11.13 -18.11 -8.47
CA TYR A 268 9.78 -18.15 -9.03
C TYR A 268 9.61 -19.43 -9.86
N PRO A 269 8.60 -20.27 -9.55
CA PRO A 269 8.52 -21.62 -10.13
C PRO A 269 8.10 -21.67 -11.61
N PHE A 270 7.57 -20.59 -12.15
CA PHE A 270 6.99 -20.57 -13.52
C PHE A 270 7.79 -19.64 -14.44
N ARG A 271 9.03 -20.00 -14.74
CA ARG A 271 9.86 -19.28 -15.72
C ARG A 271 9.49 -19.67 -17.14
#